data_45edfcdbd6d96a5a1b502d494cdd2193
#
_entry.id   45edfcdbd6d96a5a1b502d494cdd2193
#
_cell.length_a   1.000
_cell.length_b   1.000
_cell.length_c   1.000
_cell.angle_alpha   90.00
_cell.angle_beta   90.00
_cell.angle_gamma   90.00
#
_symmetry.space_group_name_H-M   'P 1'
#
loop_
_entity.id
_entity.type
_entity.pdbx_description
1 polymer ?
#
loop_
_entity_poly.entity_id
_entity_poly.type
_entity_poly.pdbx_seq_one_letter_code
_entity_poly.pdbx_strand_id
1 'polypeptide(L)'
;LNLTHLANELAGNLSGGQKKLLELGRTMMVDAKLVLLDEVGAGVNRTLLKDIGTAILRLNKEQGYTFCMIEHDMDFISRLCDPVIVMAEGSVLFEGTSEEVKKDEKVIESYLGRGSRAKGENI
;
A
#
# COMPACT_ATOMS: atom_id res chain seq x y z
N LEU A 1 8.99 13.19 -5.98
CA LEU A 1 9.24 12.35 -4.78
C LEU A 1 9.83 13.14 -3.59
N ASN A 2 10.03 14.44 -3.75
CA ASN A 2 10.60 15.31 -2.71
C ASN A 2 11.96 14.84 -2.13
N LEU A 3 12.83 14.31 -2.99
CA LEU A 3 14.17 13.82 -2.62
C LEU A 3 15.31 14.72 -3.10
N THR A 4 15.02 15.82 -3.80
CA THR A 4 16.02 16.68 -4.44
C THR A 4 17.08 17.22 -3.45
N HIS A 5 16.66 17.53 -2.22
CA HIS A 5 17.55 18.02 -1.17
C HIS A 5 18.53 16.95 -0.66
N LEU A 6 18.32 15.68 -1.02
CA LEU A 6 19.14 14.53 -0.64
C LEU A 6 19.97 13.99 -1.82
N ALA A 7 20.00 14.70 -2.95
CA ALA A 7 20.62 14.21 -4.19
C ALA A 7 22.10 13.83 -4.03
N ASN A 8 22.80 14.46 -3.11
CA ASN A 8 24.24 14.22 -2.84
C ASN A 8 24.48 13.34 -1.61
N GLU A 9 23.42 12.84 -0.96
CA GLU A 9 23.55 11.96 0.18
C GLU A 9 23.74 10.49 -0.25
N LEU A 10 24.51 9.76 0.53
CA LEU A 10 24.61 8.31 0.35
C LEU A 10 23.25 7.66 0.71
N ALA A 11 22.77 6.74 -0.11
CA ALA A 11 21.52 6.02 0.12
C ALA A 11 21.47 5.34 1.50
N GLY A 12 22.63 4.92 2.04
CA GLY A 12 22.74 4.37 3.39
C GLY A 12 22.31 5.34 4.49
N ASN A 13 22.52 6.65 4.29
CA ASN A 13 22.21 7.70 5.27
C ASN A 13 20.74 8.11 5.29
N LEU A 14 19.93 7.65 4.32
CA LEU A 14 18.52 7.97 4.23
C LEU A 14 17.73 7.31 5.37
N SER A 15 16.73 8.00 5.87
CA SER A 15 15.72 7.40 6.76
C SER A 15 14.97 6.25 6.07
N GLY A 16 14.35 5.36 6.85
CA GLY A 16 13.58 4.24 6.29
C GLY A 16 12.53 4.67 5.26
N GLY A 17 11.84 5.77 5.54
CA GLY A 17 10.86 6.30 4.62
C GLY A 17 11.43 6.98 3.38
N GLN A 18 12.55 7.68 3.51
CA GLN A 18 13.26 8.23 2.35
C GLN A 18 13.77 7.11 1.44
N LYS A 19 14.19 5.97 2.02
CA LYS A 19 14.55 4.76 1.26
C LYS A 19 13.35 4.22 0.49
N LYS A 20 12.15 4.20 1.08
CA LYS A 20 10.92 3.79 0.37
C LYS A 20 10.58 4.70 -0.80
N LEU A 21 10.71 6.01 -0.63
CA LEU A 21 10.55 6.96 -1.75
C LEU A 21 11.62 6.77 -2.83
N LEU A 22 12.85 6.47 -2.44
CA LEU A 22 13.92 6.16 -3.39
C LEU A 22 13.64 4.86 -4.14
N GLU A 23 13.15 3.81 -3.48
CA GLU A 23 12.74 2.56 -4.13
C GLU A 23 11.64 2.82 -5.17
N LEU A 24 10.62 3.61 -4.82
CA LEU A 24 9.59 4.04 -5.77
C LEU A 24 10.19 4.83 -6.94
N GLY A 25 11.12 5.74 -6.65
CA GLY A 25 11.83 6.52 -7.68
C GLY A 25 12.63 5.65 -8.65
N ARG A 26 13.23 4.58 -8.16
CA ARG A 26 13.97 3.63 -9.01
C ARG A 26 13.07 2.92 -10.02
N THR A 27 11.81 2.63 -9.67
CA THR A 27 10.86 2.03 -10.61
C THR A 27 10.56 2.96 -11.79
N MET A 28 10.68 4.27 -11.60
CA MET A 28 10.48 5.28 -12.64
C MET A 28 11.64 5.40 -13.61
N MET A 29 12.80 4.83 -13.28
CA MET A 29 13.98 4.82 -14.17
C MET A 29 13.88 3.74 -15.25
N VAL A 30 12.88 2.89 -15.17
CA VAL A 30 12.56 1.84 -16.12
C VAL A 30 11.28 2.24 -16.84
N ASP A 31 11.19 2.04 -18.16
CA ASP A 31 9.96 2.26 -18.93
C ASP A 31 8.94 1.12 -18.64
N ALA A 32 8.49 1.07 -17.41
CA ALA A 32 7.53 0.08 -16.93
C ALA A 32 6.12 0.63 -17.05
N LYS A 33 5.19 -0.17 -17.57
CA LYS A 33 3.75 0.16 -17.61
C LYS A 33 3.03 -0.28 -16.34
N LEU A 34 3.54 -1.33 -15.69
CA LEU A 34 2.99 -1.90 -14.46
C LEU A 34 4.07 -1.93 -13.39
N VAL A 35 3.76 -1.42 -12.22
CA VAL A 35 4.61 -1.43 -11.03
C VAL A 35 3.92 -2.24 -9.94
N LEU A 36 4.62 -3.25 -9.42
CA LEU A 36 4.16 -4.09 -8.32
C LEU A 36 4.75 -3.56 -7.01
N LEU A 37 3.90 -3.24 -6.05
CA LEU A 37 4.27 -2.71 -4.74
C LEU A 37 3.83 -3.68 -3.64
N ASP A 38 4.78 -4.14 -2.84
CA ASP A 38 4.52 -5.07 -1.74
C ASP A 38 4.81 -4.38 -0.41
N GLU A 39 3.74 -4.15 0.38
CA GLU A 39 3.76 -3.53 1.70
C GLU A 39 4.65 -2.28 1.81
N VAL A 40 4.46 -1.32 0.91
CA VAL A 40 5.25 -0.07 0.89
C VAL A 40 5.09 0.76 2.16
N GLY A 41 3.97 0.58 2.87
CA GLY A 41 3.67 1.24 4.14
C GLY A 41 4.35 0.61 5.36
N ALA A 42 4.98 -0.56 5.23
CA ALA A 42 5.59 -1.24 6.37
C ALA A 42 6.71 -0.42 7.01
N GLY A 43 6.59 -0.14 8.31
CA GLY A 43 7.57 0.64 9.07
C GLY A 43 7.61 2.14 8.74
N VAL A 44 6.63 2.65 8.01
CA VAL A 44 6.51 4.05 7.59
C VAL A 44 5.52 4.79 8.49
N ASN A 45 5.88 6.00 8.95
CA ASN A 45 4.93 6.83 9.70
C ASN A 45 3.79 7.35 8.80
N ARG A 46 2.68 7.76 9.42
CA ARG A 46 1.46 8.19 8.71
C ARG A 46 1.67 9.37 7.75
N THR A 47 2.52 10.31 8.10
CA THR A 47 2.82 11.48 7.25
C THR A 47 3.48 11.03 5.97
N LEU A 48 4.51 10.22 6.08
CA LEU A 48 5.26 9.72 4.95
C LEU A 48 4.45 8.73 4.11
N LEU A 49 3.58 7.92 4.73
CA LEU A 49 2.64 7.05 4.02
C LEU A 49 1.69 7.88 3.14
N LYS A 50 1.26 9.04 3.63
CA LYS A 50 0.47 9.99 2.86
C LYS A 50 1.25 10.56 1.67
N ASP A 51 2.52 10.88 1.86
CA ASP A 51 3.39 11.40 0.80
C ASP A 51 3.64 10.34 -0.29
N ILE A 52 3.91 9.09 0.12
CA ILE A 52 4.02 7.94 -0.80
C ILE A 52 2.74 7.77 -1.61
N GLY A 53 1.57 7.78 -0.96
CA GLY A 53 0.29 7.68 -1.65
C GLY A 53 0.04 8.81 -2.64
N THR A 54 0.40 10.03 -2.27
CA THR A 54 0.31 11.19 -3.17
C THR A 54 1.22 11.04 -4.38
N ALA A 55 2.43 10.54 -4.19
CA ALA A 55 3.37 10.25 -5.28
C ALA A 55 2.82 9.17 -6.23
N ILE A 56 2.27 8.08 -5.71
CA ILE A 56 1.65 7.01 -6.50
C ILE A 56 0.50 7.54 -7.34
N LEU A 57 -0.44 8.30 -6.75
CA LEU A 57 -1.56 8.90 -7.48
C LEU A 57 -1.09 9.85 -8.59
N ARG A 58 -0.07 10.65 -8.30
CA ARG A 58 0.51 11.56 -9.27
C ARG A 58 1.14 10.82 -10.44
N LEU A 59 1.94 9.79 -10.16
CA LEU A 59 2.56 8.95 -11.19
C LEU A 59 1.52 8.25 -12.06
N ASN A 60 0.46 7.74 -11.45
CA ASN A 60 -0.65 7.14 -12.20
C ASN A 60 -1.33 8.14 -13.12
N LYS A 61 -1.70 9.34 -12.61
CA LYS A 61 -2.46 10.34 -13.37
C LYS A 61 -1.62 11.07 -14.41
N GLU A 62 -0.40 11.46 -14.06
CA GLU A 62 0.44 12.33 -14.92
C GLU A 62 1.35 11.53 -15.85
N GLN A 63 1.77 10.33 -15.45
CA GLN A 63 2.74 9.52 -16.19
C GLN A 63 2.15 8.22 -16.75
N GLY A 64 0.90 7.90 -16.43
CA GLY A 64 0.21 6.73 -16.95
C GLY A 64 0.69 5.38 -16.37
N TYR A 65 1.37 5.38 -15.22
CA TYR A 65 1.75 4.14 -14.56
C TYR A 65 0.52 3.40 -14.04
N THR A 66 0.50 2.09 -14.20
CA THR A 66 -0.44 1.21 -13.51
C THR A 66 0.25 0.62 -12.28
N PHE A 67 -0.42 0.65 -11.14
CA PHE A 67 0.09 0.06 -9.90
C PHE A 67 -0.76 -1.12 -9.45
N CYS A 68 -0.11 -2.20 -9.05
CA CYS A 68 -0.72 -3.29 -8.30
C CYS A 68 -0.07 -3.31 -6.92
N MET A 69 -0.87 -3.14 -5.87
CA MET A 69 -0.39 -2.99 -4.50
C MET A 69 -0.88 -4.13 -3.63
N ILE A 70 0.02 -4.68 -2.82
CA ILE A 70 -0.31 -5.59 -1.72
C ILE A 70 -0.18 -4.79 -0.43
N GLU A 71 -1.26 -4.61 0.29
CA GLU A 71 -1.32 -3.83 1.52
C GLU A 71 -2.39 -4.37 2.48
N HIS A 72 -2.26 -4.03 3.74
CA HIS A 72 -3.23 -4.37 4.79
C HIS A 72 -3.83 -3.14 5.48
N ASP A 73 -3.35 -1.94 5.19
CA ASP A 73 -3.93 -0.68 5.67
C ASP A 73 -5.13 -0.30 4.78
N MET A 74 -6.35 -0.54 5.29
CA MET A 74 -7.58 -0.29 4.55
C MET A 74 -7.82 1.19 4.22
N ASP A 75 -7.32 2.12 5.02
CA ASP A 75 -7.44 3.55 4.75
C ASP A 75 -6.52 3.94 3.58
N PHE A 76 -5.32 3.37 3.55
CA PHE A 76 -4.38 3.59 2.46
C PHE A 76 -4.90 2.99 1.15
N ILE A 77 -5.38 1.74 1.18
CA ILE A 77 -5.99 1.06 0.03
C ILE A 77 -7.19 1.84 -0.50
N SER A 78 -8.12 2.23 0.36
CA SER A 78 -9.35 2.93 -0.03
C SER A 78 -9.09 4.25 -0.75
N ARG A 79 -7.98 4.90 -0.44
CA ARG A 79 -7.59 6.17 -1.05
C ARG A 79 -6.95 6.00 -2.43
N LEU A 80 -6.30 4.88 -2.68
CA LEU A 80 -5.42 4.70 -3.84
C LEU A 80 -5.93 3.69 -4.86
N CYS A 81 -6.67 2.67 -4.42
CA CYS A 81 -6.96 1.50 -5.22
C CYS A 81 -8.42 1.40 -5.65
N ASP A 82 -8.62 1.07 -6.90
CA ASP A 82 -9.87 0.67 -7.49
C ASP A 82 -9.57 -0.19 -8.74
N PRO A 83 -10.01 -1.45 -8.83
CA PRO A 83 -10.71 -2.21 -7.78
C PRO A 83 -9.81 -2.65 -6.63
N VAL A 84 -10.43 -3.15 -5.56
CA VAL A 84 -9.77 -3.81 -4.44
C VAL A 84 -10.10 -5.30 -4.50
N ILE A 85 -9.05 -6.13 -4.45
CA ILE A 85 -9.15 -7.59 -4.43
C ILE A 85 -8.75 -8.07 -3.03
N VAL A 86 -9.66 -8.75 -2.35
CA VAL A 86 -9.40 -9.35 -1.04
C VAL A 86 -9.06 -10.81 -1.21
N MET A 87 -7.93 -11.22 -0.66
CA MET A 87 -7.48 -12.61 -0.68
C MET A 87 -7.45 -13.19 0.73
N ALA A 88 -7.88 -14.42 0.86
CA ALA A 88 -7.78 -15.21 2.10
C ALA A 88 -7.46 -16.66 1.74
N GLU A 89 -6.56 -17.29 2.52
CA GLU A 89 -6.19 -18.70 2.38
C GLU A 89 -5.81 -19.11 0.94
N GLY A 90 -5.10 -18.22 0.24
CA GLY A 90 -4.62 -18.46 -1.13
C GLY A 90 -5.68 -18.31 -2.23
N SER A 91 -6.87 -17.81 -1.89
CA SER A 91 -7.98 -17.63 -2.84
C SER A 91 -8.51 -16.20 -2.81
N VAL A 92 -9.10 -15.76 -3.94
CA VAL A 92 -9.84 -14.49 -3.98
C VAL A 92 -11.15 -14.67 -3.21
N LEU A 93 -11.33 -13.87 -2.17
CA LEU A 93 -12.51 -13.85 -1.33
C LEU A 93 -13.57 -12.88 -1.87
N PHE A 94 -13.12 -11.71 -2.31
CA PHE A 94 -13.98 -10.64 -2.80
C PHE A 94 -13.22 -9.73 -3.77
N GLU A 95 -13.93 -9.14 -4.72
CA GLU A 95 -13.43 -8.10 -5.62
C GLU A 95 -14.49 -7.03 -5.79
N GLY A 96 -14.13 -5.76 -5.64
CA GLY A 96 -15.03 -4.64 -5.79
C GLY A 96 -14.40 -3.31 -5.39
N THR A 97 -15.22 -2.29 -5.22
CA THR A 97 -14.79 -0.99 -4.70
C THR A 97 -14.43 -1.09 -3.23
N SER A 98 -13.64 -0.16 -2.72
CA SER A 98 -13.28 -0.12 -1.29
C SER A 98 -14.50 -0.02 -0.37
N GLU A 99 -15.59 0.62 -0.83
CA GLU A 99 -16.84 0.73 -0.10
C GLU A 99 -17.60 -0.60 0.00
N GLU A 100 -17.60 -1.38 -1.08
CA GLU A 100 -18.20 -2.71 -1.12
C GLU A 100 -17.40 -3.69 -0.25
N VAL A 101 -16.08 -3.68 -0.36
CA VAL A 101 -15.17 -4.50 0.46
C VAL A 101 -15.41 -4.29 1.95
N LYS A 102 -15.57 -3.03 2.40
CA LYS A 102 -15.80 -2.70 3.81
C LYS A 102 -17.15 -3.20 4.36
N LYS A 103 -18.11 -3.48 3.50
CA LYS A 103 -19.47 -3.92 3.85
C LYS A 103 -19.68 -5.42 3.68
N ASP A 104 -18.77 -6.11 3.00
CA ASP A 104 -18.91 -7.54 2.75
C ASP A 104 -18.70 -8.35 4.04
N GLU A 105 -19.68 -9.17 4.39
CA GLU A 105 -19.67 -9.97 5.63
C GLU A 105 -18.52 -10.97 5.67
N LYS A 106 -18.17 -11.59 4.53
CA LYS A 106 -17.06 -12.57 4.47
C LYS A 106 -15.73 -11.90 4.69
N VAL A 107 -15.55 -10.69 4.16
CA VAL A 107 -14.35 -9.87 4.39
C VAL A 107 -14.27 -9.48 5.85
N ILE A 108 -15.35 -8.98 6.43
CA ILE A 108 -15.42 -8.60 7.85
C ILE A 108 -15.09 -9.82 8.74
N GLU A 109 -15.68 -10.97 8.50
CA GLU A 109 -15.40 -12.21 9.25
C GLU A 109 -13.95 -12.65 9.15
N SER A 110 -13.36 -12.60 7.94
CA SER A 110 -11.97 -13.01 7.73
C SER A 110 -10.96 -12.12 8.45
N TYR A 111 -11.26 -10.84 8.62
CA TYR A 111 -10.42 -9.87 9.33
C TYR A 111 -10.73 -9.80 10.83
N LEU A 112 -12.00 -9.77 11.25
CA LEU A 112 -12.42 -9.67 12.64
C LEU A 112 -12.43 -11.04 13.35
N GLY A 113 -12.72 -12.13 12.65
CA GLY A 113 -12.74 -13.47 13.21
C GLY A 113 -11.39 -13.94 13.76
N ARG A 114 -10.29 -13.41 13.23
CA ARG A 114 -8.94 -13.64 13.76
C ARG A 114 -8.62 -12.81 15.02
N GLY A 115 -9.24 -11.65 15.18
CA GLY A 115 -9.05 -10.78 16.35
C GLY A 115 -9.90 -11.19 17.56
N SER A 116 -11.05 -11.82 17.34
CA SER A 116 -11.97 -12.21 18.40
C SER A 116 -11.58 -13.53 19.09
N ARG A 117 -10.92 -14.45 18.38
CA ARG A 117 -10.43 -15.71 18.96
C ARG A 117 -9.20 -15.54 19.85
N ALA A 118 -8.45 -14.44 19.70
CA ALA A 118 -7.29 -14.17 20.56
C ALA A 118 -7.65 -13.54 21.93
N LYS A 119 -8.91 -13.17 22.16
CA LYS A 119 -9.39 -12.58 23.44
C LYS A 119 -10.35 -13.45 24.22
N GLY A 120 -10.65 -14.66 23.75
CA GLY A 120 -11.65 -15.56 24.35
C GLY A 120 -11.10 -16.74 25.18
N GLU A 121 -9.80 -16.92 25.30
CA GLU A 121 -9.23 -17.99 26.15
C GLU A 121 -8.38 -17.40 27.27
N ASN A 122 -9.04 -16.84 28.27
CA ASN A 122 -8.55 -16.71 29.63
C ASN A 122 -9.74 -16.37 30.56
N ILE A 123 -10.51 -17.37 30.82
CA ILE A 123 -11.28 -17.46 32.10
C ILE A 123 -11.06 -18.87 32.66
#